data_7d710e0ae349b3ab9f69abd7a5a37bad
#
_entry.id   7d710e0ae349b3ab9f69abd7a5a37bad
#
_cell.length_a   1.000
_cell.length_b   1.000
_cell.length_c   1.000
_cell.angle_alpha   90.00
_cell.angle_beta   90.00
_cell.angle_gamma   90.00
#
_symmetry.space_group_name_H-M   'P 1'
#
loop_
_entity.id
_entity.type
_entity.pdbx_description
1 polymer ?
#
loop_
_entity_poly.entity_id
_entity_poly.type
_entity_poly.pdbx_seq_one_letter_code
_entity_poly.pdbx_strand_id
1 'polypeptide(L)'
;DDLIRFSRSYQRYPERARPMVLVVQKEDDNIQNLINIVKESPSAFNRLKTMIIDDEVDQHGLNSKIRKEETSKINALINKLRSCIPNHQYIGVTATPHALFLLQLEDMMSPVFCDLISPGEDYVGGLDLFGKDEEYIEEISHLKLVDPFHVDDEPVAPPDLKSALLLFFIGATHIEIKKISTNASMLIHPSMQTIGHKQFKNWC
;
A
#
# COMPACT_ATOMS: atom_id res chain seq x y z
N ASP A 1 0.29 -26.05 -7.08
CA ASP A 1 -0.47 -27.07 -7.83
C ASP A 1 -1.78 -26.57 -8.44
N ASP A 2 -2.55 -25.73 -7.74
CA ASP A 2 -3.87 -25.28 -8.22
C ASP A 2 -3.78 -24.38 -9.45
N LEU A 3 -2.79 -23.49 -9.51
CA LEU A 3 -2.56 -22.61 -10.65
C LEU A 3 -2.22 -23.42 -11.92
N ILE A 4 -1.39 -24.45 -11.77
CA ILE A 4 -1.03 -25.35 -12.89
C ILE A 4 -2.24 -26.18 -13.33
N ARG A 5 -3.03 -26.68 -12.38
CA ARG A 5 -4.29 -27.40 -12.69
C ARG A 5 -5.27 -26.51 -13.42
N PHE A 6 -5.44 -25.27 -12.93
CA PHE A 6 -6.30 -24.29 -13.59
C PHE A 6 -5.85 -24.02 -15.03
N SER A 7 -4.56 -23.73 -15.24
CA SER A 7 -4.04 -23.44 -16.56
C SER A 7 -4.23 -24.59 -17.55
N ARG A 8 -4.04 -25.84 -17.11
CA ARG A 8 -4.32 -27.04 -17.92
C ARG A 8 -5.81 -27.22 -18.22
N SER A 9 -6.68 -26.96 -17.23
CA SER A 9 -8.13 -27.02 -17.41
C SER A 9 -8.61 -25.96 -18.40
N TYR A 10 -8.09 -24.73 -18.28
CA TYR A 10 -8.38 -23.63 -19.20
C TYR A 10 -7.97 -23.95 -20.63
N GLN A 11 -6.81 -24.58 -20.83
CA GLN A 11 -6.37 -25.00 -22.16
C GLN A 11 -7.31 -26.05 -22.81
N ARG A 12 -7.84 -26.95 -21.98
CA ARG A 12 -8.68 -28.07 -22.50
C ARG A 12 -10.12 -27.66 -22.71
N TYR A 13 -10.64 -26.76 -21.83
CA TYR A 13 -12.06 -26.36 -21.83
C TYR A 13 -12.18 -24.87 -21.48
N PRO A 14 -11.74 -23.95 -22.35
CA PRO A 14 -11.73 -22.53 -22.05
C PRO A 14 -13.13 -21.97 -21.77
N GLU A 15 -14.17 -22.51 -22.41
CA GLU A 15 -15.56 -22.12 -22.24
C GLU A 15 -16.14 -22.50 -20.86
N ARG A 16 -15.51 -23.41 -20.14
CA ARG A 16 -15.93 -23.88 -18.81
C ARG A 16 -15.08 -23.35 -17.69
N ALA A 17 -13.99 -22.69 -18.03
CA ALA A 17 -13.07 -22.16 -17.03
C ALA A 17 -13.70 -20.97 -16.31
N ARG A 18 -13.71 -21.03 -14.99
CA ARG A 18 -14.06 -19.88 -14.15
C ARG A 18 -12.83 -18.98 -14.01
N PRO A 19 -13.01 -17.65 -13.86
CA PRO A 19 -11.89 -16.80 -13.53
C PRO A 19 -11.22 -17.26 -12.24
N MET A 20 -9.88 -17.25 -12.23
CA MET A 20 -9.09 -17.48 -11.02
C MET A 20 -8.53 -16.15 -10.58
N VAL A 21 -8.67 -15.83 -9.29
CA VAL A 21 -8.03 -14.68 -8.64
C VAL A 21 -6.90 -15.22 -7.79
N LEU A 22 -5.70 -14.66 -7.98
CA LEU A 22 -4.52 -14.94 -7.19
C LEU A 22 -4.10 -13.65 -6.50
N VAL A 23 -4.04 -13.65 -5.18
CA VAL A 23 -3.52 -12.54 -4.38
C VAL A 23 -2.12 -12.89 -3.91
N VAL A 24 -1.17 -12.04 -4.24
CA VAL A 24 0.25 -12.24 -3.91
C VAL A 24 0.77 -11.00 -3.19
N GLN A 25 1.39 -11.20 -2.05
CA GLN A 25 2.06 -10.11 -1.34
C GLN A 25 3.27 -9.65 -2.16
N LYS A 26 3.43 -8.33 -2.31
CA LYS A 26 4.46 -7.71 -3.15
C LYS A 26 5.83 -7.72 -2.46
N GLU A 27 6.37 -8.93 -2.33
CA GLU A 27 7.70 -9.24 -1.82
C GLU A 27 8.49 -10.04 -2.86
N ASP A 28 9.80 -9.92 -2.83
CA ASP A 28 10.68 -10.51 -3.84
C ASP A 28 10.57 -12.03 -3.93
N ASP A 29 10.54 -12.73 -2.79
CA ASP A 29 10.41 -14.19 -2.75
C ASP A 29 9.07 -14.68 -3.31
N ASN A 30 7.98 -13.99 -2.99
CA ASN A 30 6.64 -14.34 -3.46
C ASN A 30 6.51 -14.15 -4.98
N ILE A 31 7.02 -13.02 -5.49
CA ILE A 31 7.01 -12.75 -6.94
C ILE A 31 7.94 -13.72 -7.67
N GLN A 32 9.12 -14.02 -7.12
CA GLN A 32 10.04 -14.99 -7.72
C GLN A 32 9.43 -16.41 -7.74
N ASN A 33 8.71 -16.81 -6.70
CA ASN A 33 8.01 -18.10 -6.66
C ASN A 33 6.92 -18.15 -7.75
N LEU A 34 6.15 -17.08 -7.92
CA LEU A 34 5.16 -17.00 -9.00
C LEU A 34 5.82 -17.11 -10.38
N ILE A 35 6.94 -16.43 -10.61
CA ILE A 35 7.70 -16.54 -11.86
C ILE A 35 8.14 -17.99 -12.11
N ASN A 36 8.61 -18.69 -11.09
CA ASN A 36 9.04 -20.08 -11.20
C ASN A 36 7.87 -20.98 -11.62
N ILE A 37 6.69 -20.82 -10.97
CA ILE A 37 5.48 -21.57 -11.34
C ILE A 37 5.08 -21.32 -12.80
N VAL A 38 5.10 -20.07 -13.24
CA VAL A 38 4.78 -19.72 -14.64
C VAL A 38 5.77 -20.37 -15.60
N LYS A 39 7.06 -20.39 -15.26
CA LYS A 39 8.10 -21.00 -16.09
C LYS A 39 8.07 -22.52 -16.15
N GLU A 40 7.52 -23.18 -15.16
CA GLU A 40 7.32 -24.65 -15.18
C GLU A 40 6.26 -25.08 -16.21
N SER A 41 5.36 -24.19 -16.60
CA SER A 41 4.28 -24.51 -17.54
C SER A 41 4.03 -23.38 -18.56
N PRO A 42 5.02 -22.97 -19.35
CA PRO A 42 4.92 -21.81 -20.22
C PRO A 42 3.82 -21.95 -21.28
N SER A 43 3.62 -23.15 -21.82
CA SER A 43 2.56 -23.40 -22.80
C SER A 43 1.15 -23.16 -22.24
N ALA A 44 0.99 -23.32 -20.94
CA ALA A 44 -0.27 -23.07 -20.25
C ALA A 44 -0.51 -21.55 -20.12
N PHE A 45 0.49 -20.81 -19.68
CA PHE A 45 0.37 -19.38 -19.44
C PHE A 45 0.33 -18.53 -20.71
N ASN A 46 0.94 -19.01 -21.81
CA ASN A 46 0.91 -18.32 -23.11
C ASN A 46 -0.50 -18.13 -23.69
N ARG A 47 -1.48 -18.95 -23.27
CA ARG A 47 -2.87 -18.88 -23.74
C ARG A 47 -3.82 -18.23 -22.77
N LEU A 48 -3.43 -18.06 -21.51
CA LEU A 48 -4.27 -17.41 -20.51
C LEU A 48 -4.39 -15.92 -20.81
N LYS A 49 -5.61 -15.42 -20.79
CA LYS A 49 -5.85 -13.98 -20.70
C LYS A 49 -5.68 -13.59 -19.23
N THR A 50 -4.66 -12.83 -18.95
CA THR A 50 -4.27 -12.49 -17.59
C THR A 50 -4.41 -10.99 -17.35
N MET A 51 -4.94 -10.61 -16.21
CA MET A 51 -4.90 -9.24 -15.69
C MET A 51 -3.99 -9.23 -14.47
N ILE A 52 -3.00 -8.36 -14.48
CA ILE A 52 -2.11 -8.13 -13.35
C ILE A 52 -2.48 -6.77 -12.78
N ILE A 53 -2.96 -6.75 -11.53
CA ILE A 53 -3.27 -5.52 -10.81
C ILE A 53 -2.17 -5.34 -9.76
N ASP A 54 -1.47 -4.23 -9.85
CA ASP A 54 -0.38 -3.86 -8.95
C ASP A 54 -0.82 -2.67 -8.10
N ASP A 55 -1.12 -2.94 -6.84
CA ASP A 55 -1.52 -1.92 -5.88
C ASP A 55 -0.29 -1.19 -5.32
N GLU A 56 -0.44 0.10 -5.06
CA GLU A 56 0.65 0.99 -4.62
C GLU A 56 1.87 0.94 -5.55
N VAL A 57 1.60 1.02 -6.86
CA VAL A 57 2.63 0.88 -7.90
C VAL A 57 3.73 1.94 -7.81
N ASP A 58 3.45 3.09 -7.23
CA ASP A 58 4.39 4.20 -7.01
C ASP A 58 5.41 3.94 -5.88
N GLN A 59 5.09 3.08 -4.91
CA GLN A 59 5.97 2.83 -3.75
C GLN A 59 7.33 2.24 -4.13
N HIS A 60 7.45 1.66 -5.29
CA HIS A 60 8.66 0.99 -5.77
C HIS A 60 9.44 1.77 -6.83
N GLY A 61 8.97 2.95 -7.21
CA GLY A 61 9.55 3.74 -8.31
C GLY A 61 10.45 4.89 -7.92
N LEU A 62 10.33 5.48 -6.72
CA LEU A 62 10.89 6.80 -6.46
C LEU A 62 11.53 7.01 -5.09
N ASN A 63 12.80 7.35 -5.17
CA ASN A 63 13.50 8.26 -4.27
C ASN A 63 13.64 7.96 -2.77
N SER A 64 14.35 6.91 -2.41
CA SER A 64 15.31 7.05 -1.32
C SER A 64 16.58 6.26 -1.65
N LYS A 65 17.74 6.86 -1.47
CA LYS A 65 19.04 6.24 -1.79
C LYS A 65 19.27 4.89 -1.08
N ILE A 66 18.56 4.63 0.01
CA ILE A 66 18.63 3.41 0.82
C ILE A 66 17.65 2.33 0.31
N ARG A 67 16.51 2.73 -0.26
CA ARG A 67 15.50 1.81 -0.82
C ARG A 67 15.72 1.47 -2.30
N LYS A 68 16.67 2.11 -2.95
CA LYS A 68 16.89 1.97 -4.40
C LYS A 68 17.18 0.54 -4.85
N GLU A 69 17.91 -0.25 -4.06
CA GLU A 69 18.26 -1.62 -4.44
C GLU A 69 17.06 -2.57 -4.27
N GLU A 70 16.31 -2.48 -3.17
CA GLU A 70 15.13 -3.33 -2.96
C GLU A 70 13.97 -2.97 -3.89
N THR A 71 13.71 -1.69 -4.10
CA THR A 71 12.69 -1.24 -5.04
C THR A 71 13.02 -1.59 -6.48
N SER A 72 14.28 -1.45 -6.89
CA SER A 72 14.71 -1.86 -8.22
C SER A 72 14.58 -3.38 -8.42
N LYS A 73 14.80 -4.18 -7.38
CA LYS A 73 14.66 -5.64 -7.41
C LYS A 73 13.21 -6.07 -7.60
N ILE A 74 12.26 -5.50 -6.86
CA ILE A 74 10.83 -5.80 -7.04
C ILE A 74 10.34 -5.39 -8.43
N ASN A 75 10.69 -4.19 -8.90
CA ASN A 75 10.35 -3.76 -10.25
C ASN A 75 10.92 -4.70 -11.32
N ALA A 76 12.18 -5.10 -11.17
CA ALA A 76 12.79 -6.06 -12.10
C ALA A 76 12.04 -7.40 -12.09
N LEU A 77 11.60 -7.87 -10.94
CA LEU A 77 10.82 -9.10 -10.82
C LEU A 77 9.40 -8.96 -11.42
N ILE A 78 8.73 -7.84 -11.23
CA ILE A 78 7.43 -7.57 -11.85
C ILE A 78 7.57 -7.56 -13.39
N ASN A 79 8.56 -6.84 -13.91
CA ASN A 79 8.82 -6.82 -15.34
C ASN A 79 9.18 -8.21 -15.90
N LYS A 80 9.94 -9.00 -15.14
CA LYS A 80 10.23 -10.40 -15.47
C LYS A 80 8.98 -11.28 -15.45
N LEU A 81 8.09 -11.10 -14.48
CA LEU A 81 6.81 -11.80 -14.44
C LEU A 81 5.97 -11.46 -15.67
N ARG A 82 5.83 -10.17 -15.99
CA ARG A 82 5.12 -9.69 -17.19
C ARG A 82 5.67 -10.31 -18.48
N SER A 83 6.98 -10.39 -18.60
CA SER A 83 7.62 -11.04 -19.78
C SER A 83 7.37 -12.54 -19.88
N CYS A 84 7.08 -13.22 -18.76
CA CYS A 84 6.74 -14.63 -18.75
C CYS A 84 5.26 -14.92 -19.12
N ILE A 85 4.39 -13.90 -19.12
CA ILE A 85 2.95 -14.00 -19.41
C ILE A 85 2.62 -13.08 -20.60
N PRO A 86 2.84 -13.52 -21.85
CA PRO A 86 2.77 -12.64 -23.01
C PRO A 86 1.37 -12.05 -23.27
N ASN A 87 0.31 -12.74 -22.85
CA ASN A 87 -1.06 -12.28 -23.03
C ASN A 87 -1.62 -11.70 -21.73
N HIS A 88 -1.04 -10.58 -21.29
CA HIS A 88 -1.47 -9.89 -20.06
C HIS A 88 -1.84 -8.44 -20.31
N GLN A 89 -2.71 -7.92 -19.44
CA GLN A 89 -2.92 -6.50 -19.19
C GLN A 89 -2.35 -6.17 -17.83
N TYR A 90 -1.65 -5.05 -17.73
CA TYR A 90 -1.09 -4.56 -16.48
C TYR A 90 -1.77 -3.27 -16.08
N ILE A 91 -2.27 -3.24 -14.84
CA ILE A 91 -2.96 -2.09 -14.24
C ILE A 91 -2.23 -1.74 -12.96
N GLY A 92 -1.63 -0.56 -12.92
CA GLY A 92 -1.10 0.02 -11.69
C GLY A 92 -2.18 0.85 -11.00
N VAL A 93 -2.32 0.68 -9.71
CA VAL A 93 -3.22 1.46 -8.85
C VAL A 93 -2.37 2.23 -7.84
N THR A 94 -2.67 3.49 -7.63
CA THR A 94 -1.98 4.33 -6.64
C THR A 94 -2.84 5.51 -6.22
N ALA A 95 -2.69 5.94 -4.98
CA ALA A 95 -3.24 7.21 -4.48
C ALA A 95 -2.31 8.40 -4.77
N THR A 96 -1.03 8.15 -5.13
CA THR A 96 0.00 9.19 -5.35
C THR A 96 0.68 9.04 -6.72
N PRO A 97 -0.01 9.35 -7.82
CA PRO A 97 0.44 9.05 -9.18
C PRO A 97 1.61 9.91 -9.67
N HIS A 98 1.97 10.98 -8.94
CA HIS A 98 2.98 11.94 -9.39
C HIS A 98 4.30 11.30 -9.81
N ALA A 99 4.67 10.24 -9.11
CA ALA A 99 5.88 9.50 -9.33
C ALA A 99 5.92 8.79 -10.68
N LEU A 100 4.79 8.25 -11.11
CA LEU A 100 4.67 7.53 -12.38
C LEU A 100 4.76 8.46 -13.59
N PHE A 101 4.30 9.70 -13.44
CA PHE A 101 4.40 10.71 -14.50
C PHE A 101 5.83 11.24 -14.73
N LEU A 102 6.73 10.98 -13.78
CA LEU A 102 8.16 11.34 -13.92
C LEU A 102 9.00 10.24 -14.56
N LEU A 103 8.40 9.08 -14.85
CA LEU A 103 9.08 8.01 -15.58
C LEU A 103 9.31 8.43 -17.03
N GLN A 104 10.42 7.99 -17.60
CA GLN A 104 10.70 8.18 -19.02
C GLN A 104 9.73 7.35 -19.86
N LEU A 105 9.32 7.85 -21.00
CA LEU A 105 8.38 7.16 -21.90
C LEU A 105 8.85 5.75 -22.32
N GLU A 106 10.14 5.52 -22.27
CA GLU A 106 10.78 4.25 -22.61
C GLU A 106 10.76 3.24 -21.46
N ASP A 107 10.37 3.68 -20.25
CA ASP A 107 10.28 2.78 -19.09
C ASP A 107 9.10 1.83 -19.25
N MET A 108 9.33 0.53 -19.02
CA MET A 108 8.26 -0.49 -19.08
C MET A 108 7.13 -0.26 -18.06
N MET A 109 7.37 0.54 -17.04
CA MET A 109 6.38 0.93 -16.03
C MET A 109 5.67 2.24 -16.38
N SER A 110 6.12 2.93 -17.43
CA SER A 110 5.45 4.15 -17.89
C SER A 110 4.03 3.85 -18.35
N PRO A 111 3.01 4.53 -17.81
CA PRO A 111 1.63 4.25 -18.15
C PRO A 111 1.32 4.73 -19.57
N VAL A 112 0.71 3.86 -20.39
CA VAL A 112 0.20 4.20 -21.71
C VAL A 112 -1.13 4.97 -21.60
N PHE A 113 -1.86 4.71 -20.54
CA PHE A 113 -3.16 5.33 -20.24
C PHE A 113 -3.27 5.57 -18.74
N CYS A 114 -3.82 6.70 -18.35
CA CYS A 114 -4.11 7.04 -16.96
C CYS A 114 -5.55 7.51 -16.86
N ASP A 115 -6.21 7.09 -15.79
CA ASP A 115 -7.53 7.57 -15.44
C ASP A 115 -7.58 7.92 -13.95
N LEU A 116 -8.36 8.94 -13.61
CA LEU A 116 -8.58 9.37 -12.25
C LEU A 116 -9.96 8.93 -11.79
N ILE A 117 -9.98 8.04 -10.83
CA ILE A 117 -11.23 7.60 -10.21
C ILE A 117 -11.69 8.70 -9.25
N SER A 118 -12.85 9.27 -9.52
CA SER A 118 -13.46 10.24 -8.62
C SER A 118 -13.91 9.54 -7.32
N PRO A 119 -13.69 10.18 -6.17
CA PRO A 119 -14.19 9.65 -4.89
C PRO A 119 -15.72 9.61 -4.89
N GLY A 120 -16.28 8.71 -4.09
CA GLY A 120 -17.73 8.68 -3.84
C GLY A 120 -18.23 9.93 -3.11
N GLU A 121 -19.55 10.16 -3.14
CA GLU A 121 -20.18 11.37 -2.56
C GLU A 121 -19.93 11.50 -1.05
N ASP A 122 -19.79 10.38 -0.33
CA ASP A 122 -19.55 10.36 1.12
C ASP A 122 -18.06 10.28 1.49
N TYR A 123 -17.16 10.45 0.53
CA TYR A 123 -15.72 10.38 0.79
C TYR A 123 -15.23 11.67 1.44
N VAL A 124 -14.69 11.54 2.64
CA VAL A 124 -13.99 12.63 3.35
C VAL A 124 -12.50 12.51 3.05
N GLY A 125 -11.97 13.47 2.32
CA GLY A 125 -10.59 13.44 1.81
C GLY A 125 -9.71 14.54 2.39
N GLY A 126 -8.52 14.65 1.78
CA GLY A 126 -7.54 15.65 2.18
C GLY A 126 -8.03 17.10 2.09
N LEU A 127 -8.90 17.41 1.14
CA LEU A 127 -9.48 18.77 1.02
C LEU A 127 -10.40 19.10 2.18
N ASP A 128 -11.13 18.11 2.71
CA ASP A 128 -12.03 18.30 3.83
C ASP A 128 -11.27 18.42 5.15
N LEU A 129 -10.17 17.66 5.29
CA LEU A 129 -9.40 17.61 6.54
C LEU A 129 -8.29 18.66 6.59
N PHE A 130 -7.66 18.96 5.45
CA PHE A 130 -6.48 19.82 5.31
C PHE A 130 -6.76 21.05 4.43
N GLY A 131 -8.04 21.40 4.26
CA GLY A 131 -8.45 22.53 3.45
C GLY A 131 -8.13 23.87 4.07
N LYS A 132 -8.65 24.95 3.49
CA LYS A 132 -8.26 26.32 3.80
C LYS A 132 -8.48 26.75 5.24
N ASP A 133 -9.37 26.11 5.97
CA ASP A 133 -9.74 26.54 7.32
C ASP A 133 -8.93 25.83 8.43
N GLU A 134 -8.14 24.80 8.08
CA GLU A 134 -7.27 24.02 9.00
C GLU A 134 -7.95 23.64 10.34
N GLU A 135 -9.28 23.62 10.35
CA GLU A 135 -10.11 23.48 11.56
C GLU A 135 -9.86 22.15 12.28
N TYR A 136 -9.41 21.15 11.52
CA TYR A 136 -9.20 19.79 12.03
C TYR A 136 -7.73 19.43 12.24
N ILE A 137 -6.83 20.41 12.06
CA ILE A 137 -5.39 20.19 12.22
C ILE A 137 -4.91 20.97 13.41
N GLU A 138 -4.28 20.28 14.34
CA GLU A 138 -3.49 20.90 15.42
C GLU A 138 -2.02 20.60 15.17
N GLU A 139 -1.23 21.64 14.91
CA GLU A 139 0.20 21.52 14.75
C GLU A 139 0.87 21.35 16.11
N ILE A 140 1.48 20.19 16.32
CA ILE A 140 2.24 19.90 17.53
C ILE A 140 3.64 20.48 17.38
N SER A 141 3.82 21.75 17.78
CA SER A 141 5.03 22.56 17.54
C SER A 141 6.28 22.10 18.30
N HIS A 142 6.17 21.20 19.26
CA HIS A 142 7.24 20.80 20.16
C HIS A 142 7.53 19.29 20.22
N LEU A 143 6.97 18.51 19.34
CA LEU A 143 7.56 17.20 19.07
C LEU A 143 8.94 17.45 18.42
N LYS A 144 9.92 17.83 19.24
CA LYS A 144 11.23 17.25 19.00
C LYS A 144 10.95 15.76 19.02
N LEU A 145 10.82 15.15 17.86
CA LEU A 145 11.09 13.75 17.68
C LEU A 145 12.51 13.58 18.22
N VAL A 146 12.62 13.43 19.52
CA VAL A 146 13.84 12.99 20.16
C VAL A 146 14.05 11.66 19.47
N ASP A 147 15.10 11.60 18.67
CA ASP A 147 15.52 10.37 18.05
C ASP A 147 15.51 9.34 19.15
N PRO A 148 14.59 8.36 19.14
CA PRO A 148 14.46 7.41 20.25
C PRO A 148 15.72 6.55 20.41
N PHE A 149 16.72 6.75 19.54
CA PHE A 149 17.99 6.05 19.53
C PHE A 149 19.13 6.83 20.22
N HIS A 150 18.89 8.06 20.70
CA HIS A 150 19.95 8.92 21.24
C HIS A 150 19.68 9.43 22.65
N VAL A 151 18.95 8.69 23.47
CA VAL A 151 18.64 9.17 24.82
C VAL A 151 19.19 8.20 25.85
N ASP A 152 20.13 8.71 26.66
CA ASP A 152 20.62 8.07 27.88
C ASP A 152 19.58 8.07 29.02
N ASP A 153 18.43 8.74 28.83
CA ASP A 153 17.32 8.81 29.77
C ASP A 153 16.15 7.94 29.33
N GLU A 154 15.41 7.37 30.27
CA GLU A 154 14.18 6.63 29.98
C GLU A 154 13.20 7.53 29.21
N PRO A 155 12.73 7.06 28.03
CA PRO A 155 11.89 7.88 27.20
C PRO A 155 10.53 8.13 27.87
N VAL A 156 10.23 9.41 28.09
CA VAL A 156 8.97 9.85 28.69
C VAL A 156 7.94 10.14 27.59
N ALA A 157 6.69 9.74 27.82
CA ALA A 157 5.60 10.02 26.89
C ALA A 157 5.49 11.54 26.61
N PRO A 158 5.45 11.96 25.34
CA PRO A 158 5.29 13.36 24.99
C PRO A 158 4.03 13.96 25.64
N PRO A 159 4.08 15.19 26.17
CA PRO A 159 2.89 15.85 26.73
C PRO A 159 1.72 15.92 25.74
N ASP A 160 2.03 16.18 24.48
CA ASP A 160 1.05 16.32 23.40
C ASP A 160 0.34 15.00 23.11
N LEU A 161 1.01 13.84 23.23
CA LEU A 161 0.35 12.54 23.15
C LEU A 161 -0.71 12.39 24.24
N LYS A 162 -0.41 12.81 25.46
CA LYS A 162 -1.37 12.77 26.58
C LYS A 162 -2.57 13.67 26.33
N SER A 163 -2.33 14.87 25.79
CA SER A 163 -3.38 15.81 25.43
C SER A 163 -4.26 15.25 24.30
N ALA A 164 -3.67 14.68 23.27
CA ALA A 164 -4.39 14.07 22.17
C ALA A 164 -5.25 12.86 22.63
N LEU A 165 -4.71 12.01 23.50
CA LEU A 165 -5.46 10.89 24.08
C LEU A 165 -6.63 11.39 24.93
N LEU A 166 -6.42 12.42 25.77
CA LEU A 166 -7.47 12.99 26.60
C LEU A 166 -8.60 13.56 25.72
N LEU A 167 -8.25 14.32 24.69
CA LEU A 167 -9.19 14.89 23.75
C LEU A 167 -10.00 13.79 23.03
N PHE A 168 -9.31 12.73 22.59
CA PHE A 168 -9.97 11.57 22.00
C PHE A 168 -10.97 10.92 22.96
N PHE A 169 -10.61 10.68 24.21
CA PHE A 169 -11.52 10.07 25.18
C PHE A 169 -12.74 10.97 25.51
N ILE A 170 -12.54 12.29 25.59
CA ILE A 170 -13.65 13.23 25.76
C ILE A 170 -14.59 13.16 24.55
N GLY A 171 -14.05 13.20 23.33
CA GLY A 171 -14.82 13.09 22.09
C GLY A 171 -15.54 11.75 21.98
N ALA A 172 -14.89 10.65 22.26
CA ALA A 172 -15.48 9.31 22.22
C ALA A 172 -16.65 9.19 23.22
N THR A 173 -16.46 9.69 24.44
CA THR A 173 -17.51 9.73 25.46
C THR A 173 -18.71 10.58 25.01
N HIS A 174 -18.45 11.74 24.38
CA HIS A 174 -19.49 12.58 23.84
C HIS A 174 -20.30 11.87 22.74
N ILE A 175 -19.62 11.21 21.82
CA ILE A 175 -20.23 10.41 20.73
C ILE A 175 -21.14 9.31 21.31
N GLU A 176 -20.66 8.61 22.35
CA GLU A 176 -21.41 7.56 23.03
C GLU A 176 -22.65 8.10 23.73
N ILE A 177 -22.49 9.17 24.55
CA ILE A 177 -23.64 9.80 25.29
C ILE A 177 -24.70 10.32 24.31
N LYS A 178 -24.27 10.92 23.21
CA LYS A 178 -25.19 11.44 22.18
C LYS A 178 -25.72 10.37 21.23
N LYS A 179 -25.24 9.13 21.35
CA LYS A 179 -25.62 8.01 20.46
C LYS A 179 -25.40 8.31 18.97
N ILE A 180 -24.37 9.08 18.65
CA ILE A 180 -24.02 9.44 17.28
C ILE A 180 -23.41 8.23 16.56
N SER A 181 -22.57 7.46 17.24
CA SER A 181 -21.95 6.23 16.76
C SER A 181 -21.72 5.27 17.92
N THR A 182 -21.55 4.00 17.60
CA THR A 182 -21.18 2.95 18.56
C THR A 182 -19.69 2.77 18.72
N ASN A 183 -18.92 3.33 17.78
CA ASN A 183 -17.46 3.15 17.72
C ASN A 183 -16.77 4.49 17.55
N ALA A 184 -15.70 4.66 18.28
CA ALA A 184 -14.70 5.71 18.06
C ALA A 184 -13.32 5.07 17.98
N SER A 185 -12.48 5.49 17.04
CA SER A 185 -11.14 4.94 16.86
C SER A 185 -10.14 6.05 16.67
N MET A 186 -8.94 5.84 17.21
CA MET A 186 -7.80 6.71 17.07
C MET A 186 -6.64 5.92 16.46
N LEU A 187 -6.00 6.49 15.44
CA LEU A 187 -4.78 5.94 14.87
C LEU A 187 -3.59 6.74 15.35
N ILE A 188 -2.62 6.04 15.94
CA ILE A 188 -1.33 6.63 16.35
C ILE A 188 -0.24 6.01 15.48
N HIS A 189 0.40 6.83 14.65
CA HIS A 189 1.46 6.42 13.74
C HIS A 189 2.73 7.24 13.95
N PRO A 190 3.54 6.92 14.97
CA PRO A 190 4.67 7.75 15.40
C PRO A 190 5.88 7.66 14.46
N SER A 191 6.03 6.56 13.75
CA SER A 191 7.24 6.27 12.97
C SER A 191 6.98 5.16 11.95
N MET A 192 7.81 5.08 10.91
CA MET A 192 7.83 3.93 10.00
C MET A 192 8.48 2.68 10.63
N GLN A 193 9.14 2.81 11.77
CA GLN A 193 9.86 1.73 12.44
C GLN A 193 9.03 1.08 13.53
N THR A 194 9.07 -0.24 13.58
CA THR A 194 8.34 -1.06 14.58
C THR A 194 8.70 -0.73 16.03
N ILE A 195 9.91 -0.27 16.28
CA ILE A 195 10.36 0.07 17.62
C ILE A 195 9.63 1.30 18.16
N GLY A 196 9.40 2.31 17.31
CA GLY A 196 8.61 3.48 17.67
C GLY A 196 7.17 3.11 18.04
N HIS A 197 6.54 2.22 17.26
CA HIS A 197 5.20 1.73 17.58
C HIS A 197 5.14 0.99 18.92
N LYS A 198 6.12 0.16 19.25
CA LYS A 198 6.18 -0.54 20.54
C LYS A 198 6.29 0.44 21.71
N GLN A 199 7.10 1.48 21.55
CA GLN A 199 7.28 2.51 22.58
C GLN A 199 6.00 3.30 22.81
N PHE A 200 5.35 3.80 21.75
CA PHE A 200 4.07 4.51 21.86
C PHE A 200 2.97 3.64 22.44
N LYS A 201 2.92 2.35 22.08
CA LYS A 201 1.99 1.40 22.70
C LYS A 201 2.17 1.27 24.22
N ASN A 202 3.40 1.37 24.70
CA ASN A 202 3.69 1.29 26.14
C ASN A 202 3.29 2.56 26.88
N TRP A 203 3.19 3.69 26.18
CA TRP A 203 2.77 4.98 26.76
C TRP A 203 1.26 5.17 26.77
N CYS A 204 0.54 4.51 25.88
CA CYS A 204 -0.94 4.52 25.80
C CYS A 204 -1.55 3.46 26.68
#